data_4e5dcfda318b514ae4867082b9ff20cd
#
_entry.id   4e5dcfda318b514ae4867082b9ff20cd
#
_cell.length_a   1.000
_cell.length_b   1.000
_cell.length_c   1.000
_cell.angle_alpha   90.00
_cell.angle_beta   90.00
_cell.angle_gamma   90.00
#
_symmetry.space_group_name_H-M   'P 1'
#
loop_
_entity.id
_entity.type
_entity.pdbx_description
1 polymer ?
#
loop_
_entity_poly.entity_id
_entity_poly.type
_entity_poly.pdbx_seq_one_letter_code
_entity_poly.pdbx_strand_id
1 'polypeptide(L)'
;LSGLVGTAIHYSGAFLSYPAVTFMDALMARFVLNGLTGLLVGFLVLGGIIVGFNLTVILNGWAILNALGMMFALALGIGVLNCYLFTRFPLWQRAWAILMRPMFILSGIFFIPENVPSRYIDAFMINPLPHLTSEMRRGVYATYDAVHVNSLYVYGIALGCMMLGMILLLRNHKELAEL
;
A
#
# COMPACT_ATOMS: atom_id res chain seq x y z
N LEU A 1 -2.67 4.30 2.82
CA LEU A 1 -1.25 4.65 2.99
C LEU A 1 -0.68 5.31 1.72
N SER A 2 -0.79 4.68 0.53
CA SER A 2 -0.25 5.25 -0.73
C SER A 2 -0.77 6.65 -1.05
N GLY A 3 -2.06 6.93 -0.83
CA GLY A 3 -2.64 8.26 -1.02
C GLY A 3 -2.08 9.32 -0.05
N LEU A 4 -1.83 8.94 1.19
CA LEU A 4 -1.23 9.83 2.20
C LEU A 4 0.24 10.14 1.90
N VAL A 5 0.97 9.16 1.36
CA VAL A 5 2.34 9.35 0.87
C VAL A 5 2.33 10.22 -0.39
N GLY A 6 1.38 9.99 -1.31
CA GLY A 6 1.23 10.80 -2.52
C GLY A 6 0.97 12.29 -2.28
N THR A 7 0.38 12.66 -1.14
CA THR A 7 0.16 14.06 -0.76
C THR A 7 1.30 14.67 0.06
N ALA A 8 2.44 13.97 0.22
CA ALA A 8 3.52 14.40 1.10
C ALA A 8 4.08 15.80 0.74
N ILE A 9 4.35 16.07 -0.53
CA ILE A 9 4.88 17.35 -0.98
C ILE A 9 3.88 18.48 -0.71
N HIS A 10 2.61 18.28 -1.03
CA HIS A 10 1.57 19.31 -0.86
C HIS A 10 1.41 19.77 0.60
N TYR A 11 1.50 18.85 1.55
CA TYR A 11 1.40 19.20 2.99
C TYR A 11 2.72 19.64 3.62
N SER A 12 3.85 19.33 3.00
CA SER A 12 5.18 19.66 3.54
C SER A 12 5.80 20.88 2.86
N GLY A 13 5.04 21.62 2.04
CA GLY A 13 5.54 22.79 1.31
C GLY A 13 6.26 23.83 2.19
N ALA A 14 5.73 24.12 3.38
CA ALA A 14 6.37 25.04 4.33
C ALA A 14 7.73 24.53 4.83
N PHE A 15 7.96 23.23 4.91
CA PHE A 15 9.24 22.64 5.33
C PHE A 15 10.25 22.54 4.17
N LEU A 16 9.77 22.46 2.94
CA LEU A 16 10.63 22.41 1.76
C LEU A 16 11.31 23.74 1.44
N SER A 17 10.88 24.84 2.07
CA SER A 17 11.56 26.14 1.99
C SER A 17 12.89 26.15 2.75
N TYR A 18 13.15 25.19 3.64
CA TYR A 18 14.42 25.05 4.34
C TYR A 18 15.41 24.25 3.48
N PRO A 19 16.63 24.78 3.23
CA PRO A 19 17.59 24.14 2.33
C PRO A 19 18.13 22.77 2.80
N ALA A 20 17.90 22.42 4.05
CA ALA A 20 18.30 21.14 4.64
C ALA A 20 17.26 20.02 4.48
N VAL A 21 16.02 20.31 4.06
CA VAL A 21 14.93 19.34 3.95
C VAL A 21 14.67 18.99 2.49
N THR A 22 14.82 17.71 2.16
CA THR A 22 14.55 17.22 0.81
C THR A 22 13.11 16.70 0.72
N PHE A 23 12.58 16.65 -0.52
CA PHE A 23 11.28 16.02 -0.78
C PHE A 23 11.23 14.55 -0.35
N MET A 24 12.39 13.87 -0.35
CA MET A 24 12.53 12.50 0.13
C MET A 24 12.29 12.39 1.64
N ASP A 25 12.79 13.34 2.41
CA ASP A 25 12.61 13.35 3.87
C ASP A 25 11.13 13.50 4.22
N ALA A 26 10.42 14.39 3.53
CA ALA A 26 8.98 14.59 3.70
C ALA A 26 8.17 13.33 3.35
N LEU A 27 8.55 12.65 2.27
CA LEU A 27 7.91 11.42 1.81
C LEU A 27 8.14 10.27 2.79
N MET A 28 9.40 10.06 3.22
CA MET A 28 9.77 9.02 4.18
C MET A 28 9.15 9.27 5.56
N ALA A 29 9.14 10.51 6.04
CA ALA A 29 8.52 10.88 7.30
C ALA A 29 7.03 10.52 7.31
N ARG A 30 6.30 10.86 6.24
CA ARG A 30 4.89 10.49 6.11
C ARG A 30 4.67 8.99 5.97
N PHE A 31 5.51 8.31 5.21
CA PHE A 31 5.43 6.86 5.08
C PHE A 31 5.61 6.17 6.42
N VAL A 32 6.65 6.52 7.18
CA VAL A 32 6.94 5.94 8.49
C VAL A 32 5.82 6.25 9.49
N LEU A 33 5.41 7.52 9.60
CA LEU A 33 4.38 7.94 10.55
C LEU A 33 3.04 7.23 10.28
N ASN A 34 2.56 7.26 9.05
CA ASN A 34 1.29 6.63 8.71
C ASN A 34 1.38 5.09 8.71
N GLY A 35 2.56 4.55 8.39
CA GLY A 35 2.84 3.12 8.46
C GLY A 35 2.78 2.61 9.89
N LEU A 36 3.49 3.27 10.82
CA LEU A 36 3.47 2.93 12.24
C LEU A 36 2.07 3.09 12.85
N THR A 37 1.36 4.17 12.51
CA THR A 37 -0.02 4.37 12.95
C THR A 37 -0.93 3.25 12.47
N GLY A 38 -0.82 2.86 11.20
CA GLY A 38 -1.59 1.76 10.64
C GLY A 38 -1.28 0.41 11.27
N LEU A 39 0.00 0.12 11.54
CA LEU A 39 0.41 -1.08 12.28
C LEU A 39 -0.14 -1.10 13.69
N LEU A 40 -0.03 0.02 14.42
CA LEU A 40 -0.53 0.14 15.78
C LEU A 40 -2.04 -0.10 15.84
N VAL A 41 -2.80 0.54 14.96
CA VAL A 41 -4.25 0.35 14.87
C VAL A 41 -4.59 -1.10 14.51
N GLY A 42 -3.91 -1.68 13.52
CA GLY A 42 -4.11 -3.07 13.11
C GLY A 42 -3.82 -4.05 14.26
N PHE A 43 -2.72 -3.83 14.98
CA PHE A 43 -2.34 -4.65 16.13
C PHE A 43 -3.35 -4.55 17.29
N LEU A 44 -3.81 -3.33 17.61
CA LEU A 44 -4.82 -3.11 18.64
C LEU A 44 -6.16 -3.77 18.30
N VAL A 45 -6.60 -3.65 17.04
CA VAL A 45 -7.87 -4.24 16.59
C VAL A 45 -7.78 -5.77 16.59
N LEU A 46 -6.74 -6.34 15.97
CA LEU A 46 -6.56 -7.80 15.94
C LEU A 46 -6.36 -8.38 17.36
N GLY A 47 -5.52 -7.75 18.17
CA GLY A 47 -5.29 -8.16 19.56
C GLY A 47 -6.56 -8.05 20.39
N GLY A 48 -7.32 -6.98 20.24
CA GLY A 48 -8.62 -6.79 20.92
C GLY A 48 -9.65 -7.85 20.53
N ILE A 49 -9.71 -8.24 19.25
CA ILE A 49 -10.59 -9.32 18.79
C ILE A 49 -10.16 -10.68 19.39
N ILE A 50 -8.87 -11.01 19.31
CA ILE A 50 -8.34 -12.28 19.81
C ILE A 50 -8.61 -12.42 21.31
N VAL A 51 -8.34 -11.37 22.11
CA VAL A 51 -8.53 -11.37 23.56
C VAL A 51 -10.02 -11.32 23.91
N GLY A 52 -10.81 -10.47 23.25
CA GLY A 52 -12.23 -10.28 23.55
C GLY A 52 -13.10 -11.50 23.25
N PHE A 53 -12.74 -12.28 22.24
CA PHE A 53 -13.45 -13.51 21.85
C PHE A 53 -12.77 -14.81 22.30
N ASN A 54 -11.68 -14.72 23.07
CA ASN A 54 -10.88 -15.88 23.51
C ASN A 54 -10.52 -16.84 22.36
N LEU A 55 -10.11 -16.28 21.21
CA LEU A 55 -9.80 -17.07 20.03
C LEU A 55 -8.43 -17.74 20.19
N THR A 56 -8.38 -19.05 20.02
CA THR A 56 -7.13 -19.80 19.89
C THR A 56 -6.65 -19.69 18.43
N VAL A 57 -5.76 -18.75 18.16
CA VAL A 57 -5.23 -18.51 16.81
C VAL A 57 -3.78 -19.00 16.75
N ILE A 58 -3.50 -19.88 15.79
CA ILE A 58 -2.12 -20.28 15.48
C ILE A 58 -1.59 -19.31 14.40
N LEU A 59 -0.86 -18.29 14.85
CA LEU A 59 -0.32 -17.27 13.96
C LEU A 59 0.91 -17.79 13.20
N ASN A 60 0.88 -17.67 11.87
CA ASN A 60 2.05 -17.86 11.04
C ASN A 60 2.77 -16.52 10.86
N GLY A 61 3.76 -16.26 11.71
CA GLY A 61 4.50 -14.99 11.73
C GLY A 61 5.20 -14.67 10.41
N TRP A 62 5.68 -15.67 9.67
CA TRP A 62 6.31 -15.46 8.37
C TRP A 62 5.33 -14.93 7.32
N ALA A 63 4.13 -15.50 7.24
CA ALA A 63 3.11 -15.05 6.31
C ALA A 63 2.61 -13.64 6.64
N ILE A 64 2.44 -13.32 7.94
CA ILE A 64 2.09 -11.96 8.39
C ILE A 64 3.18 -10.96 7.99
N LEU A 65 4.44 -11.28 8.26
CA LEU A 65 5.57 -10.41 7.93
C LEU A 65 5.67 -10.17 6.42
N ASN A 66 5.49 -11.22 5.61
CA ASN A 66 5.48 -11.11 4.15
C ASN A 66 4.31 -10.26 3.64
N ALA A 67 3.10 -10.44 4.18
CA ALA A 67 1.94 -9.61 3.83
C ALA A 67 2.15 -8.14 4.17
N LEU A 68 2.70 -7.84 5.35
CA LEU A 68 3.06 -6.48 5.74
C LEU A 68 4.16 -5.91 4.84
N GLY A 69 5.17 -6.70 4.51
CA GLY A 69 6.23 -6.30 3.57
C GLY A 69 5.68 -5.92 2.19
N MET A 70 4.81 -6.75 1.62
CA MET A 70 4.11 -6.46 0.36
C MET A 70 3.26 -5.18 0.47
N MET A 71 2.52 -5.01 1.58
CA MET A 71 1.70 -3.83 1.82
C MET A 71 2.54 -2.55 1.85
N PHE A 72 3.64 -2.55 2.59
CA PHE A 72 4.53 -1.39 2.70
C PHE A 72 5.25 -1.10 1.39
N ALA A 73 5.73 -2.12 0.70
CA ALA A 73 6.38 -1.96 -0.61
C ALA A 73 5.42 -1.33 -1.63
N LEU A 74 4.19 -1.83 -1.76
CA LEU A 74 3.18 -1.25 -2.65
C LEU A 74 2.79 0.17 -2.24
N ALA A 75 2.58 0.41 -0.94
CA ALA A 75 2.21 1.73 -0.45
C ALA A 75 3.30 2.77 -0.74
N LEU A 76 4.57 2.38 -0.62
CA LEU A 76 5.71 3.23 -0.91
C LEU A 76 5.86 3.43 -2.43
N GLY A 77 5.87 2.36 -3.22
CA GLY A 77 6.03 2.43 -4.67
C GLY A 77 4.95 3.26 -5.35
N ILE A 78 3.68 2.94 -5.10
CA ILE A 78 2.54 3.69 -5.64
C ILE A 78 2.50 5.10 -5.03
N GLY A 79 2.88 5.27 -3.76
CA GLY A 79 2.93 6.56 -3.09
C GLY A 79 3.93 7.52 -3.71
N VAL A 80 5.14 7.06 -4.04
CA VAL A 80 6.17 7.85 -4.73
C VAL A 80 5.70 8.28 -6.12
N LEU A 81 5.11 7.36 -6.88
CA LEU A 81 4.56 7.66 -8.20
C LEU A 81 3.42 8.68 -8.11
N ASN A 82 2.48 8.50 -7.20
CA ASN A 82 1.38 9.42 -6.97
C ASN A 82 1.83 10.78 -6.44
N CYS A 83 2.93 10.84 -5.71
CA CYS A 83 3.50 12.10 -5.23
C CYS A 83 3.82 13.04 -6.41
N TYR A 84 4.45 12.52 -7.46
CA TYR A 84 4.66 13.27 -8.69
C TYR A 84 3.35 13.59 -9.41
N LEU A 85 2.48 12.58 -9.61
CA LEU A 85 1.25 12.73 -10.38
C LEU A 85 0.25 13.70 -9.73
N PHE A 86 0.13 13.71 -8.40
CA PHE A 86 -0.77 14.63 -7.70
C PHE A 86 -0.29 16.07 -7.77
N THR A 87 1.04 16.28 -7.72
CA THR A 87 1.62 17.62 -7.82
C THR A 87 1.50 18.16 -9.23
N ARG A 88 1.76 17.32 -10.25
CA ARG A 88 1.73 17.75 -11.66
C ARG A 88 0.31 17.81 -12.23
N PHE A 89 -0.58 16.91 -11.81
CA PHE A 89 -1.94 16.76 -12.33
C PHE A 89 -2.97 16.74 -11.19
N PRO A 90 -3.49 17.88 -10.73
CA PRO A 90 -4.45 17.92 -9.61
C PRO A 90 -5.73 17.10 -9.84
N LEU A 91 -6.15 16.95 -11.12
CA LEU A 91 -7.28 16.09 -11.48
C LEU A 91 -7.01 14.61 -11.21
N TRP A 92 -5.73 14.17 -11.29
CA TRP A 92 -5.34 12.79 -11.00
C TRP A 92 -5.62 12.40 -9.55
N GLN A 93 -5.43 13.32 -8.60
CA GLN A 93 -5.74 13.06 -7.19
C GLN A 93 -7.21 12.70 -7.00
N ARG A 94 -8.12 13.41 -7.68
CA ARG A 94 -9.57 13.12 -7.64
C ARG A 94 -9.88 11.79 -8.34
N ALA A 95 -9.32 11.56 -9.50
CA ALA A 95 -9.47 10.30 -10.24
C ALA A 95 -8.96 9.10 -9.41
N TRP A 96 -7.81 9.24 -8.75
CA TRP A 96 -7.26 8.22 -7.86
C TRP A 96 -8.19 7.89 -6.69
N ALA A 97 -8.79 8.89 -6.06
CA ALA A 97 -9.75 8.68 -4.97
C ALA A 97 -11.00 7.90 -5.42
N ILE A 98 -11.47 8.16 -6.66
CA ILE A 98 -12.59 7.43 -7.26
C ILE A 98 -12.18 6.00 -7.60
N LEU A 99 -10.99 5.81 -8.19
CA LEU A 99 -10.46 4.49 -8.58
C LEU A 99 -10.22 3.57 -7.39
N MET A 100 -9.83 4.13 -6.25
CA MET A 100 -9.57 3.34 -5.04
C MET A 100 -10.81 2.70 -4.44
N ARG A 101 -12.01 3.22 -4.70
CA ARG A 101 -13.27 2.65 -4.18
C ARG A 101 -13.57 1.26 -4.77
N PRO A 102 -13.63 1.07 -6.11
CA PRO A 102 -13.80 -0.27 -6.68
C PRO A 102 -12.59 -1.18 -6.38
N MET A 103 -11.36 -0.65 -6.35
CA MET A 103 -10.17 -1.43 -5.98
C MET A 103 -10.26 -2.01 -4.57
N PHE A 104 -10.87 -1.30 -3.62
CA PHE A 104 -11.12 -1.80 -2.27
C PHE A 104 -12.09 -3.00 -2.29
N ILE A 105 -13.16 -2.95 -3.08
CA ILE A 105 -14.09 -4.07 -3.24
C ILE A 105 -13.38 -5.26 -3.88
N LEU A 106 -12.57 -5.02 -4.90
CA LEU A 106 -11.79 -6.03 -5.62
C LEU A 106 -10.50 -6.47 -4.87
N SER A 107 -10.27 -6.00 -3.65
CA SER A 107 -9.09 -6.40 -2.85
C SER A 107 -9.20 -7.79 -2.23
N GLY A 108 -10.34 -8.48 -2.39
CA GLY A 108 -10.58 -9.78 -1.77
C GLY A 108 -10.90 -9.71 -0.27
N ILE A 109 -11.21 -8.52 0.29
CA ILE A 109 -11.61 -8.39 1.70
C ILE A 109 -12.98 -9.04 1.94
N PHE A 110 -13.94 -8.81 1.03
CA PHE A 110 -15.33 -9.26 1.17
C PHE A 110 -15.56 -10.71 0.70
N PHE A 111 -14.67 -11.25 -0.10
CA PHE A 111 -14.78 -12.61 -0.62
C PHE A 111 -13.39 -13.25 -0.69
N ILE A 112 -13.40 -14.56 -0.71
CA ILE A 112 -12.18 -15.37 -0.77
C ILE A 112 -11.88 -15.63 -2.26
N PRO A 113 -10.65 -15.42 -2.75
CA PRO A 113 -10.30 -15.64 -4.15
C PRO A 113 -10.66 -17.03 -4.67
N GLU A 114 -10.57 -18.06 -3.82
CA GLU A 114 -10.88 -19.45 -4.12
C GLU A 114 -12.37 -19.67 -4.47
N ASN A 115 -13.26 -18.75 -4.04
CA ASN A 115 -14.68 -18.79 -4.40
C ASN A 115 -14.98 -18.12 -5.74
N VAL A 116 -13.99 -17.46 -6.35
CA VAL A 116 -14.13 -16.85 -7.68
C VAL A 116 -14.08 -17.96 -8.74
N PRO A 117 -15.03 -18.01 -9.70
CA PRO A 117 -14.98 -18.97 -10.78
C PRO A 117 -13.63 -18.94 -11.51
N SER A 118 -13.08 -20.12 -11.82
CA SER A 118 -11.75 -20.27 -12.45
C SER A 118 -11.55 -19.42 -13.70
N ARG A 119 -12.63 -19.15 -14.44
CA ARG A 119 -12.61 -18.27 -15.62
C ARG A 119 -12.19 -16.83 -15.32
N TYR A 120 -12.46 -16.32 -14.12
CA TYR A 120 -12.22 -14.92 -13.75
C TYR A 120 -11.08 -14.73 -12.74
N ILE A 121 -10.52 -15.83 -12.22
CA ILE A 121 -9.48 -15.76 -11.17
C ILE A 121 -8.22 -15.05 -11.67
N ASP A 122 -7.79 -15.32 -12.90
CA ASP A 122 -6.59 -14.70 -13.47
C ASP A 122 -6.77 -13.19 -13.62
N ALA A 123 -7.93 -12.74 -14.10
CA ALA A 123 -8.25 -11.32 -14.22
C ALA A 123 -8.33 -10.65 -12.84
N PHE A 124 -8.84 -11.36 -11.84
CA PHE A 124 -8.91 -10.88 -10.47
C PHE A 124 -7.51 -10.76 -9.83
N MET A 125 -6.62 -11.71 -10.10
CA MET A 125 -5.25 -11.73 -9.58
C MET A 125 -4.27 -10.77 -10.29
N ILE A 126 -4.69 -10.09 -11.37
CA ILE A 126 -3.93 -8.94 -11.92
C ILE A 126 -3.86 -7.80 -10.89
N ASN A 127 -4.88 -7.65 -10.05
CA ASN A 127 -4.83 -6.70 -8.96
C ASN A 127 -3.84 -7.18 -7.87
N PRO A 128 -2.86 -6.38 -7.44
CA PRO A 128 -1.93 -6.79 -6.39
C PRO A 128 -2.57 -6.90 -5.00
N LEU A 129 -3.71 -6.25 -4.74
CA LEU A 129 -4.35 -6.22 -3.42
C LEU A 129 -4.84 -7.59 -2.92
N PRO A 130 -5.47 -8.47 -3.74
CA PRO A 130 -5.85 -9.82 -3.33
C PRO A 130 -4.69 -10.67 -2.84
N HIS A 131 -3.48 -10.48 -3.39
CA HIS A 131 -2.29 -11.20 -2.92
C HIS A 131 -1.94 -10.85 -1.47
N LEU A 132 -2.06 -9.56 -1.09
CA LEU A 132 -1.80 -9.10 0.27
C LEU A 132 -2.84 -9.66 1.25
N THR A 133 -4.12 -9.56 0.89
CA THR A 133 -5.22 -10.01 1.76
C THR A 133 -5.21 -11.52 1.96
N SER A 134 -4.90 -12.30 0.93
CA SER A 134 -4.79 -13.75 1.00
C SER A 134 -3.58 -14.18 1.81
N GLU A 135 -2.43 -13.52 1.64
CA GLU A 135 -1.23 -13.80 2.44
C GLU A 135 -1.45 -13.46 3.92
N MET A 136 -2.13 -12.34 4.21
CA MET A 136 -2.49 -11.99 5.58
C MET A 136 -3.45 -13.01 6.20
N ARG A 137 -4.42 -13.51 5.43
CA ARG A 137 -5.30 -14.61 5.87
C ARG A 137 -4.52 -15.88 6.20
N ARG A 138 -3.56 -16.27 5.35
CA ARG A 138 -2.67 -17.40 5.62
C ARG A 138 -1.88 -17.22 6.91
N GLY A 139 -1.58 -15.97 7.26
CA GLY A 139 -0.91 -15.63 8.52
C GLY A 139 -1.77 -15.78 9.77
N VAL A 140 -3.09 -15.58 9.64
CA VAL A 140 -4.03 -15.56 10.78
C VAL A 140 -4.82 -16.87 10.90
N TYR A 141 -5.18 -17.49 9.76
CA TYR A 141 -5.97 -18.73 9.73
C TYR A 141 -5.09 -19.91 9.34
N ALA A 142 -4.85 -20.84 10.27
CA ALA A 142 -3.97 -21.99 10.06
C ALA A 142 -4.45 -22.96 8.95
N THR A 143 -5.74 -22.95 8.64
CA THR A 143 -6.37 -23.85 7.64
C THR A 143 -6.49 -23.21 6.27
N TYR A 144 -6.05 -21.94 6.10
CA TYR A 144 -6.16 -21.23 4.84
C TYR A 144 -4.87 -21.35 4.03
N ASP A 145 -4.98 -21.99 2.87
CA ASP A 145 -3.89 -22.09 1.90
C ASP A 145 -4.05 -21.04 0.80
N ALA A 146 -3.13 -20.09 0.75
CA ALA A 146 -3.11 -19.00 -0.22
C ALA A 146 -2.49 -19.46 -1.56
N VAL A 147 -3.19 -20.36 -2.29
CA VAL A 147 -2.67 -21.04 -3.50
C VAL A 147 -2.31 -20.08 -4.63
N HIS A 148 -3.04 -18.96 -4.75
CA HIS A 148 -2.88 -18.01 -5.87
C HIS A 148 -1.96 -16.83 -5.54
N VAL A 149 -1.32 -16.80 -4.37
CA VAL A 149 -0.46 -15.68 -3.97
C VAL A 149 0.89 -15.74 -4.70
N ASN A 150 1.24 -14.63 -5.34
CA ASN A 150 2.56 -14.42 -5.93
C ASN A 150 3.20 -13.15 -5.33
N SER A 151 4.04 -13.33 -4.32
CA SER A 151 4.71 -12.22 -3.63
C SER A 151 5.70 -11.49 -4.55
N LEU A 152 6.39 -12.22 -5.45
CA LEU A 152 7.33 -11.64 -6.42
C LEU A 152 6.64 -10.65 -7.37
N TYR A 153 5.44 -10.97 -7.82
CA TYR A 153 4.62 -10.11 -8.66
C TYR A 153 4.32 -8.78 -7.95
N VAL A 154 3.91 -8.84 -6.70
CA VAL A 154 3.58 -7.67 -5.89
C VAL A 154 4.80 -6.78 -5.66
N TYR A 155 5.93 -7.37 -5.26
CA TYR A 155 7.19 -6.62 -5.09
C TYR A 155 7.69 -6.06 -6.42
N GLY A 156 7.51 -6.77 -7.54
CA GLY A 156 7.86 -6.29 -8.88
C GLY A 156 7.09 -5.04 -9.26
N ILE A 157 5.77 -5.03 -9.05
CA ILE A 157 4.92 -3.83 -9.28
C ILE A 157 5.35 -2.69 -8.36
N ALA A 158 5.57 -2.96 -7.08
CA ALA A 158 5.98 -1.95 -6.12
C ALA A 158 7.30 -1.28 -6.52
N LEU A 159 8.30 -2.07 -6.87
CA LEU A 159 9.60 -1.57 -7.32
C LEU A 159 9.49 -0.81 -8.65
N GLY A 160 8.73 -1.32 -9.61
CA GLY A 160 8.48 -0.64 -10.89
C GLY A 160 7.85 0.73 -10.70
N CYS A 161 6.79 0.83 -9.88
CA CYS A 161 6.14 2.10 -9.55
C CYS A 161 7.09 3.04 -8.81
N MET A 162 7.90 2.51 -7.87
CA MET A 162 8.86 3.31 -7.11
C MET A 162 9.95 3.88 -8.03
N MET A 163 10.53 3.07 -8.91
CA MET A 163 11.55 3.52 -9.86
C MET A 163 11.00 4.58 -10.81
N LEU A 164 9.82 4.36 -11.40
CA LEU A 164 9.17 5.34 -12.28
C LEU A 164 8.90 6.64 -11.55
N GLY A 165 8.30 6.57 -10.36
CA GLY A 165 8.01 7.75 -9.55
C GLY A 165 9.28 8.53 -9.19
N MET A 166 10.35 7.83 -8.80
CA MET A 166 11.64 8.42 -8.47
C MET A 166 12.28 9.13 -9.67
N ILE A 167 12.31 8.47 -10.83
CA ILE A 167 12.85 9.06 -12.06
C ILE A 167 12.09 10.34 -12.43
N LEU A 168 10.75 10.32 -12.34
CA LEU A 168 9.92 11.46 -12.65
C LEU A 168 10.13 12.62 -11.67
N LEU A 169 10.23 12.33 -10.36
CA LEU A 169 10.51 13.33 -9.34
C LEU A 169 11.90 13.96 -9.53
N LEU A 170 12.93 13.14 -9.76
CA LEU A 170 14.29 13.64 -9.96
C LEU A 170 14.44 14.45 -11.24
N ARG A 171 13.77 14.03 -12.32
CA ARG A 171 13.83 14.73 -13.61
C ARG A 171 13.15 16.10 -13.58
N ASN A 172 12.08 16.23 -12.83
CA ASN A 172 11.24 17.44 -12.82
C ASN A 172 11.30 18.21 -11.49
N HIS A 173 12.35 17.99 -10.68
CA HIS A 173 12.47 18.60 -9.34
C HIS A 173 12.42 20.14 -9.34
N LYS A 174 12.93 20.79 -10.39
CA LYS A 174 12.93 22.26 -10.50
C LYS A 174 11.51 22.82 -10.70
N GLU A 175 10.72 22.19 -11.59
CA GLU A 175 9.33 22.59 -11.83
C GLU A 175 8.43 22.37 -10.59
N LEU A 176 8.74 21.35 -9.80
CA LEU A 176 7.97 21.02 -8.59
C LEU A 176 8.29 21.95 -7.41
N ALA A 177 9.44 22.61 -7.41
CA ALA A 177 9.82 23.60 -6.40
C ALA A 177 9.20 24.99 -6.65
N GLU A 178 8.70 25.25 -7.85
CA GLU A 178 8.08 26.52 -8.25
C GLU A 178 6.54 26.48 -8.15
N LEU A 179 5.93 25.34 -7.84
CA LEU A 179 4.47 25.13 -7.67
C LEU A 179 4.06 25.23 -6.19
#